data_e7bf3dc7004e37a0f80b1896610a55ef
#
_entry.id   e7bf3dc7004e37a0f80b1896610a55ef
#
_cell.length_a   1.000
_cell.length_b   1.000
_cell.length_c   1.000
_cell.angle_alpha   90.00
_cell.angle_beta   90.00
_cell.angle_gamma   90.00
#
_symmetry.space_group_name_H-M   'P 1'
#
loop_
_entity.id
_entity.type
_entity.pdbx_description
1 polymer ?
#
loop_
_entity_poly.entity_id
_entity_poly.type
_entity_poly.pdbx_seq_one_letter_code
_entity_poly.pdbx_strand_id
1 'polypeptide(L)'
;MPATTSTERQKPIPYGLSDYKSLIEEGYAYVDKTMYIRSLEQAGKYNLFLRPRRFGKSLFTTMLGYYYNISEKENFDHLFSGTDIGRNPTEKKNSYYILNFDFSDVETDSDEVLLESFTNKVYDTLLEFCDAYQLDLTLKMGRPAAQLSTFLREFKKKGNGKIYVIIDEYDNFANELLSSDPETFQNIVARDGFVRKWYAGLKLAAKTVVDRIFITGVSPITVDSLTSGFNISTNLSMKLYFNEMMGFTKIEVEQLIEETILPEDLPADLMEILTEYYNGYRFSEDGKERVFNSDMVLYYLKDFQQYHKPPRTLLDYNAVSDYGKLEKLITFENPIQNRKILKDIVSDGYAIAKLSEKFSIGQKFGEEHFKSLLFYLGLLTIKESKPGYVELQIPNTAMNGLYLEFLMEIIAKETNYAPVFEQIALALNQLAYDNSCEKLTELVEGYLTSISNRDDMNFSEKEVKQAMMIYAGMSDLYVVKSEYEVQKKYIDFALLPLENTPELNTQIFELKYLKKKEVPDPTSEAGQKKINEKLAEAEGQIRKYISAREFLREKTTAWAIVFVGTECAKRVNVPVG
;
A
#
# COMPACT_ATOMS: atom_id res chain seq x y z
N MET A 1 -39.38 -12.21 -37.29
CA MET A 1 -38.13 -12.78 -36.74
C MET A 1 -37.86 -12.01 -35.45
N PRO A 2 -37.82 -12.64 -34.28
CA PRO A 2 -37.48 -11.94 -33.06
C PRO A 2 -35.99 -11.65 -33.08
N ALA A 3 -35.62 -10.41 -32.74
CA ALA A 3 -34.26 -9.99 -32.53
C ALA A 3 -33.66 -10.82 -31.37
N THR A 4 -32.60 -11.53 -31.66
CA THR A 4 -31.74 -12.16 -30.68
C THR A 4 -31.01 -11.04 -29.95
N THR A 5 -31.54 -10.61 -28.81
CA THR A 5 -30.76 -9.89 -27.80
C THR A 5 -29.73 -10.87 -27.27
N SER A 6 -28.49 -10.75 -27.71
CA SER A 6 -27.35 -11.31 -27.01
C SER A 6 -27.29 -10.61 -25.65
N THR A 7 -27.82 -11.23 -24.62
CA THR A 7 -27.44 -10.94 -23.24
C THR A 7 -25.96 -11.30 -23.16
N GLU A 8 -25.08 -10.32 -23.35
CA GLU A 8 -23.67 -10.47 -23.00
C GLU A 8 -23.64 -10.82 -21.52
N ARG A 9 -23.25 -12.05 -21.22
CA ARG A 9 -23.11 -12.51 -19.83
C ARG A 9 -22.02 -11.67 -19.17
N GLN A 10 -22.34 -11.04 -18.05
CA GLN A 10 -21.35 -10.40 -17.19
C GLN A 10 -20.20 -11.37 -16.92
N LYS A 11 -18.96 -10.91 -17.10
CA LYS A 11 -17.79 -11.69 -16.69
C LYS A 11 -17.69 -11.73 -15.17
N PRO A 12 -17.34 -12.88 -14.57
CA PRO A 12 -17.05 -12.95 -13.16
C PRO A 12 -15.79 -12.17 -12.81
N ILE A 13 -15.75 -11.64 -11.59
CA ILE A 13 -14.63 -10.82 -11.10
C ILE A 13 -13.56 -11.73 -10.48
N PRO A 14 -12.29 -11.63 -10.90
CA PRO A 14 -11.20 -12.54 -10.51
C PRO A 14 -10.58 -12.21 -9.13
N TYR A 15 -11.38 -11.85 -8.13
CA TYR A 15 -10.86 -11.57 -6.81
C TYR A 15 -10.22 -12.80 -6.16
N GLY A 16 -8.95 -12.67 -5.77
CA GLY A 16 -8.17 -13.74 -5.16
C GLY A 16 -7.53 -14.73 -6.14
N LEU A 17 -7.70 -14.54 -7.47
CA LEU A 17 -7.07 -15.37 -8.48
C LEU A 17 -5.68 -14.85 -8.85
N SER A 18 -4.68 -15.74 -8.82
CA SER A 18 -3.29 -15.44 -9.16
C SER A 18 -2.73 -16.27 -10.32
N ASP A 19 -3.49 -17.25 -10.82
CA ASP A 19 -3.10 -18.03 -11.99
C ASP A 19 -3.75 -17.52 -13.27
N TYR A 20 -2.92 -17.12 -14.24
CA TYR A 20 -3.37 -16.55 -15.50
C TYR A 20 -4.19 -17.52 -16.35
N LYS A 21 -3.77 -18.81 -16.41
CA LYS A 21 -4.45 -19.81 -17.23
C LYS A 21 -5.86 -20.07 -16.73
N SER A 22 -6.02 -20.29 -15.41
CA SER A 22 -7.33 -20.47 -14.79
C SER A 22 -8.24 -19.25 -15.03
N LEU A 23 -7.68 -18.03 -14.93
CA LEU A 23 -8.42 -16.79 -15.16
C LEU A 23 -8.99 -16.74 -16.60
N ILE A 24 -8.21 -17.11 -17.61
CA ILE A 24 -8.64 -17.10 -19.02
C ILE A 24 -9.60 -18.26 -19.30
N GLU A 25 -9.28 -19.49 -18.85
CA GLU A 25 -10.09 -20.69 -19.11
C GLU A 25 -11.48 -20.64 -18.47
N GLU A 26 -11.59 -20.03 -17.30
CA GLU A 26 -12.86 -19.87 -16.59
C GLU A 26 -13.64 -18.60 -17.01
N GLY A 27 -13.08 -17.79 -17.92
CA GLY A 27 -13.74 -16.65 -18.53
C GLY A 27 -13.93 -15.44 -17.61
N TYR A 28 -13.05 -15.25 -16.62
CA TYR A 28 -13.04 -14.07 -15.76
C TYR A 28 -12.69 -12.80 -16.54
N ALA A 29 -13.08 -11.65 -16.00
CA ALA A 29 -12.61 -10.36 -16.51
C ALA A 29 -11.09 -10.23 -16.33
N TYR A 30 -10.41 -9.76 -17.36
CA TYR A 30 -8.94 -9.62 -17.34
C TYR A 30 -8.49 -8.24 -17.80
N VAL A 31 -7.76 -7.55 -16.94
CA VAL A 31 -7.08 -6.29 -17.30
C VAL A 31 -5.74 -6.64 -17.96
N ASP A 32 -5.67 -6.40 -19.26
CA ASP A 32 -4.52 -6.81 -20.07
C ASP A 32 -3.25 -5.99 -19.76
N LYS A 33 -2.24 -6.64 -19.20
CA LYS A 33 -0.91 -6.09 -18.94
C LYS A 33 0.18 -6.74 -19.83
N THR A 34 -0.22 -7.52 -20.83
CA THR A 34 0.72 -8.27 -21.66
C THR A 34 1.61 -7.39 -22.54
N MET A 35 1.23 -6.12 -22.82
CA MET A 35 2.07 -5.16 -23.53
C MET A 35 3.43 -4.94 -22.85
N TYR A 36 3.51 -5.11 -21.52
CA TYR A 36 4.77 -4.96 -20.77
C TYR A 36 5.80 -6.05 -21.04
N ILE A 37 5.43 -7.17 -21.65
CA ILE A 37 6.37 -8.21 -22.10
C ILE A 37 7.44 -7.62 -23.03
N ARG A 38 7.05 -6.79 -24.00
CA ARG A 38 7.99 -6.12 -24.91
C ARG A 38 8.91 -5.17 -24.17
N SER A 39 8.37 -4.41 -23.22
CA SER A 39 9.14 -3.47 -22.40
C SER A 39 10.16 -4.21 -21.52
N LEU A 40 9.79 -5.35 -20.93
CA LEU A 40 10.71 -6.20 -20.15
C LEU A 40 11.83 -6.80 -21.02
N GLU A 41 11.52 -7.19 -22.26
CA GLU A 41 12.54 -7.68 -23.19
C GLU A 41 13.56 -6.60 -23.55
N GLN A 42 13.12 -5.35 -23.70
CA GLN A 42 13.97 -4.19 -23.99
C GLN A 42 14.77 -3.71 -22.77
N ALA A 43 14.21 -3.83 -21.56
CA ALA A 43 14.86 -3.40 -20.33
C ALA A 43 16.10 -4.23 -19.96
N GLY A 44 16.21 -5.45 -20.49
CA GLY A 44 17.36 -6.33 -20.26
C GLY A 44 16.97 -7.77 -19.96
N LYS A 45 17.99 -8.55 -19.60
CA LYS A 45 17.81 -10.00 -19.34
C LYS A 45 17.45 -10.32 -17.90
N TYR A 46 17.84 -9.47 -16.95
CA TYR A 46 17.72 -9.72 -15.52
C TYR A 46 17.02 -8.53 -14.88
N ASN A 47 15.76 -8.71 -14.55
CA ASN A 47 14.88 -7.66 -14.10
C ASN A 47 14.39 -7.92 -12.67
N LEU A 48 14.43 -6.87 -11.84
CA LEU A 48 13.81 -6.82 -10.52
C LEU A 48 12.66 -5.82 -10.59
N PHE A 49 11.49 -6.23 -10.10
CA PHE A 49 10.31 -5.37 -10.06
C PHE A 49 9.57 -5.51 -8.73
N LEU A 50 9.49 -4.42 -7.97
CA LEU A 50 8.88 -4.36 -6.66
C LEU A 50 7.56 -3.59 -6.72
N ARG A 51 6.54 -4.13 -6.07
CA ARG A 51 5.25 -3.46 -5.84
C ARG A 51 4.69 -3.90 -4.49
N PRO A 52 3.87 -3.07 -3.86
CA PRO A 52 3.14 -3.49 -2.67
C PRO A 52 2.39 -4.79 -2.90
N ARG A 53 1.99 -5.47 -1.85
CA ARG A 53 1.10 -6.61 -1.96
C ARG A 53 -0.20 -6.21 -2.65
N ARG A 54 -0.87 -7.17 -3.32
CA ARG A 54 -2.19 -7.00 -3.95
C ARG A 54 -2.24 -6.07 -5.17
N PHE A 55 -1.10 -5.88 -5.85
CA PHE A 55 -1.01 -5.17 -7.12
C PHE A 55 -0.95 -6.08 -8.35
N GLY A 56 -1.18 -7.39 -8.19
CA GLY A 56 -1.21 -8.35 -9.30
C GLY A 56 0.15 -8.95 -9.68
N LYS A 57 1.15 -8.94 -8.77
CA LYS A 57 2.50 -9.50 -9.03
C LYS A 57 2.45 -10.97 -9.45
N SER A 58 1.81 -11.83 -8.66
CA SER A 58 1.76 -13.28 -8.90
C SER A 58 0.98 -13.62 -10.18
N LEU A 59 -0.12 -12.90 -10.48
CA LEU A 59 -0.82 -13.05 -11.76
C LEU A 59 0.10 -12.71 -12.95
N PHE A 60 0.89 -11.65 -12.82
CA PHE A 60 1.83 -11.25 -13.86
C PHE A 60 2.96 -12.27 -14.04
N THR A 61 3.49 -12.86 -12.96
CA THR A 61 4.53 -13.90 -13.03
C THR A 61 4.01 -15.18 -13.68
N THR A 62 2.79 -15.60 -13.38
CA THR A 62 2.18 -16.77 -14.05
C THR A 62 1.91 -16.49 -15.52
N MET A 63 1.42 -15.30 -15.88
CA MET A 63 1.25 -14.86 -17.27
C MET A 63 2.58 -14.89 -18.04
N LEU A 64 3.68 -14.37 -17.46
CA LEU A 64 5.01 -14.47 -18.06
C LEU A 64 5.44 -15.93 -18.25
N GLY A 65 5.18 -16.76 -17.24
CA GLY A 65 5.45 -18.19 -17.29
C GLY A 65 4.78 -18.84 -18.51
N TYR A 66 3.48 -18.68 -18.67
CA TYR A 66 2.73 -19.24 -19.82
C TYR A 66 3.19 -18.67 -21.17
N TYR A 67 3.46 -17.36 -21.24
CA TYR A 67 3.90 -16.74 -22.50
C TYR A 67 5.23 -17.31 -23.02
N TYR A 68 6.19 -17.51 -22.15
CA TYR A 68 7.53 -17.97 -22.55
C TYR A 68 7.69 -19.48 -22.57
N ASN A 69 6.78 -20.24 -21.93
CA ASN A 69 6.90 -21.68 -21.74
C ASN A 69 6.85 -22.45 -23.06
N ILE A 70 7.90 -23.20 -23.34
CA ILE A 70 8.00 -24.03 -24.55
C ILE A 70 6.90 -25.11 -24.62
N SER A 71 6.39 -25.58 -23.47
CA SER A 71 5.33 -26.59 -23.40
C SER A 71 3.94 -26.02 -23.69
N GLU A 72 3.74 -24.70 -23.62
CA GLU A 72 2.46 -24.04 -23.88
C GLU A 72 2.26 -23.59 -25.34
N LYS A 73 3.10 -24.06 -26.24
CA LYS A 73 3.07 -23.66 -27.65
C LYS A 73 1.72 -23.93 -28.34
N GLU A 74 1.09 -25.05 -28.02
CA GLU A 74 -0.21 -25.44 -28.60
C GLU A 74 -1.37 -24.65 -27.94
N ASN A 75 -1.21 -24.21 -26.73
CA ASN A 75 -2.20 -23.43 -25.97
C ASN A 75 -2.07 -21.91 -26.17
N PHE A 76 -1.05 -21.46 -26.91
CA PHE A 76 -0.74 -20.04 -27.03
C PHE A 76 -1.94 -19.20 -27.51
N ASP A 77 -2.57 -19.60 -28.59
CA ASP A 77 -3.68 -18.85 -29.18
C ASP A 77 -4.90 -18.85 -28.23
N HIS A 78 -5.13 -19.93 -27.50
CA HIS A 78 -6.19 -20.00 -26.48
C HIS A 78 -5.95 -19.00 -25.35
N LEU A 79 -4.73 -18.91 -24.85
CA LEU A 79 -4.40 -18.06 -23.71
C LEU A 79 -4.20 -16.58 -24.08
N PHE A 80 -3.71 -16.27 -25.28
CA PHE A 80 -3.24 -14.92 -25.59
C PHE A 80 -3.94 -14.24 -26.78
N SER A 81 -4.79 -14.91 -27.58
CA SER A 81 -5.38 -14.30 -28.79
C SER A 81 -6.15 -12.99 -28.52
N GLY A 82 -6.78 -12.86 -27.35
CA GLY A 82 -7.50 -11.66 -26.93
C GLY A 82 -6.62 -10.50 -26.45
N THR A 83 -5.32 -10.74 -26.23
CA THR A 83 -4.41 -9.80 -25.56
C THR A 83 -3.58 -8.97 -26.53
N ASP A 84 -2.93 -7.91 -26.04
CA ASP A 84 -2.02 -7.07 -26.82
C ASP A 84 -0.84 -7.89 -27.38
N ILE A 85 -0.21 -8.71 -26.54
CA ILE A 85 0.93 -9.53 -26.94
C ILE A 85 0.53 -10.66 -27.88
N GLY A 86 -0.69 -11.17 -27.76
CA GLY A 86 -1.21 -12.21 -28.66
C GLY A 86 -1.39 -11.71 -30.08
N ARG A 87 -1.84 -10.46 -30.25
CA ARG A 87 -1.97 -9.82 -31.58
C ARG A 87 -0.63 -9.60 -32.27
N ASN A 88 0.44 -9.39 -31.52
CA ASN A 88 1.78 -9.15 -32.06
C ASN A 88 2.86 -9.73 -31.12
N PRO A 89 3.02 -11.08 -31.09
CA PRO A 89 3.95 -11.74 -30.20
C PRO A 89 5.41 -11.48 -30.58
N THR A 90 6.31 -11.56 -29.58
CA THR A 90 7.75 -11.45 -29.80
C THR A 90 8.31 -12.77 -30.33
N GLU A 91 9.54 -12.74 -30.89
CA GLU A 91 10.27 -13.92 -31.33
C GLU A 91 10.56 -14.91 -30.18
N LYS A 92 10.46 -14.45 -28.93
CA LYS A 92 10.76 -15.25 -27.73
C LYS A 92 9.56 -15.99 -27.16
N LYS A 93 8.37 -15.85 -27.74
CA LYS A 93 7.21 -16.63 -27.29
C LYS A 93 7.52 -18.14 -27.33
N ASN A 94 7.07 -18.86 -26.31
CA ASN A 94 7.21 -20.33 -26.20
C ASN A 94 8.62 -20.85 -26.51
N SER A 95 9.67 -20.15 -26.02
CA SER A 95 11.06 -20.48 -26.37
C SER A 95 11.94 -20.84 -25.17
N TYR A 96 11.36 -20.88 -23.96
CA TYR A 96 12.10 -21.16 -22.73
C TYR A 96 11.51 -22.31 -21.94
N TYR A 97 12.38 -22.97 -21.18
CA TYR A 97 12.00 -23.77 -20.02
C TYR A 97 11.80 -22.81 -18.85
N ILE A 98 10.66 -22.89 -18.18
CA ILE A 98 10.31 -21.97 -17.07
C ILE A 98 10.66 -22.61 -15.75
N LEU A 99 11.57 -21.99 -14.99
CA LEU A 99 11.91 -22.37 -13.64
C LEU A 99 11.34 -21.30 -12.68
N ASN A 100 10.23 -21.64 -12.02
CA ASN A 100 9.48 -20.73 -11.20
C ASN A 100 9.67 -21.02 -9.71
N PHE A 101 10.30 -20.10 -8.97
CA PHE A 101 10.42 -20.14 -7.50
C PHE A 101 9.41 -19.17 -6.89
N ASP A 102 8.60 -19.68 -5.98
CA ASP A 102 7.72 -18.88 -5.12
C ASP A 102 8.18 -19.08 -3.66
N PHE A 103 8.60 -18.01 -3.00
CA PHE A 103 9.10 -18.06 -1.63
C PHE A 103 8.07 -17.58 -0.59
N SER A 104 6.79 -17.58 -0.94
CA SER A 104 5.71 -17.13 -0.04
C SER A 104 5.50 -18.04 1.18
N ASP A 105 5.82 -19.31 1.06
CA ASP A 105 5.60 -20.38 2.06
C ASP A 105 6.87 -20.81 2.83
N VAL A 106 7.96 -20.06 2.72
CA VAL A 106 9.18 -20.35 3.44
C VAL A 106 9.04 -19.99 4.92
N GLU A 107 9.12 -20.98 5.79
CA GLU A 107 8.98 -20.83 7.25
C GLU A 107 10.19 -20.13 7.87
N THR A 108 9.96 -19.33 8.92
CA THR A 108 10.96 -18.43 9.52
C THR A 108 11.09 -18.56 11.04
N ASP A 109 10.54 -19.63 11.64
CA ASP A 109 10.46 -19.83 13.09
C ASP A 109 11.83 -19.93 13.78
N SER A 110 12.85 -20.44 13.09
CA SER A 110 14.25 -20.45 13.53
C SER A 110 15.21 -20.54 12.34
N ASP A 111 16.52 -20.33 12.58
CA ASP A 111 17.56 -20.46 11.55
C ASP A 111 17.56 -21.84 10.90
N GLU A 112 17.39 -22.91 11.70
CA GLU A 112 17.36 -24.29 11.22
C GLU A 112 16.10 -24.55 10.37
N VAL A 113 14.93 -24.15 10.85
CA VAL A 113 13.65 -24.29 10.14
C VAL A 113 13.69 -23.54 8.83
N LEU A 114 14.18 -22.31 8.83
CA LEU A 114 14.29 -21.50 7.61
C LEU A 114 15.24 -22.13 6.59
N LEU A 115 16.42 -22.62 7.02
CA LEU A 115 17.36 -23.30 6.12
C LEU A 115 16.73 -24.58 5.55
N GLU A 116 16.04 -25.35 6.37
CA GLU A 116 15.36 -26.58 5.94
C GLU A 116 14.23 -26.26 4.96
N SER A 117 13.32 -25.35 5.32
CA SER A 117 12.19 -24.92 4.48
C SER A 117 12.67 -24.37 3.13
N PHE A 118 13.65 -23.47 3.13
CA PHE A 118 14.25 -22.95 1.90
C PHE A 118 14.93 -24.05 1.06
N THR A 119 15.60 -25.00 1.72
CA THR A 119 16.28 -26.13 1.06
C THR A 119 15.27 -27.04 0.37
N ASN A 120 14.20 -27.38 1.07
CA ASN A 120 13.10 -28.21 0.55
C ASN A 120 12.40 -27.49 -0.62
N LYS A 121 12.07 -26.22 -0.44
CA LYS A 121 11.44 -25.41 -1.51
C LYS A 121 12.26 -25.40 -2.80
N VAL A 122 13.58 -25.18 -2.69
CA VAL A 122 14.47 -25.24 -3.87
C VAL A 122 14.48 -26.63 -4.48
N TYR A 123 14.54 -27.69 -3.68
CA TYR A 123 14.57 -29.05 -4.18
C TYR A 123 13.27 -29.46 -4.90
N ASP A 124 12.13 -29.17 -4.28
CA ASP A 124 10.82 -29.50 -4.81
C ASP A 124 10.54 -28.75 -6.11
N THR A 125 10.87 -27.46 -6.19
CA THR A 125 10.78 -26.69 -7.44
C THR A 125 11.62 -27.28 -8.57
N LEU A 126 12.82 -27.81 -8.26
CA LEU A 126 13.66 -28.47 -9.27
C LEU A 126 13.10 -29.83 -9.70
N LEU A 127 12.46 -30.58 -8.78
CA LEU A 127 11.73 -31.81 -9.12
C LEU A 127 10.52 -31.52 -10.01
N GLU A 128 9.67 -30.58 -9.61
CA GLU A 128 8.51 -30.16 -10.40
C GLU A 128 8.91 -29.74 -11.82
N PHE A 129 10.02 -29.00 -11.95
CA PHE A 129 10.55 -28.64 -13.26
C PHE A 129 10.95 -29.89 -14.07
N CYS A 130 11.63 -30.86 -13.47
CA CYS A 130 12.01 -32.09 -14.16
C CYS A 130 10.77 -32.88 -14.62
N ASP A 131 9.77 -32.99 -13.78
CA ASP A 131 8.51 -33.69 -14.06
C ASP A 131 7.72 -32.98 -15.18
N ALA A 132 7.56 -31.66 -15.09
CA ALA A 132 6.83 -30.86 -16.08
C ALA A 132 7.41 -30.98 -17.50
N TYR A 133 8.72 -31.10 -17.61
CA TYR A 133 9.41 -31.22 -18.90
C TYR A 133 9.91 -32.63 -19.21
N GLN A 134 9.53 -33.65 -18.42
CA GLN A 134 9.90 -35.05 -18.58
C GLN A 134 11.43 -35.23 -18.72
N LEU A 135 12.19 -34.54 -17.86
CA LEU A 135 13.64 -34.55 -17.88
C LEU A 135 14.20 -35.57 -16.87
N ASP A 136 14.89 -36.58 -17.38
CA ASP A 136 15.65 -37.51 -16.54
C ASP A 136 16.97 -36.85 -16.08
N LEU A 137 16.92 -36.09 -14.98
CA LEU A 137 18.06 -35.44 -14.35
C LEU A 137 18.28 -36.01 -12.94
N THR A 138 19.52 -36.31 -12.61
CA THR A 138 19.90 -36.81 -11.28
C THR A 138 20.00 -35.61 -10.31
N LEU A 139 18.97 -35.40 -9.50
CA LEU A 139 18.98 -34.42 -8.42
C LEU A 139 19.47 -35.06 -7.13
N LYS A 140 20.13 -34.26 -6.29
CA LYS A 140 20.60 -34.70 -4.97
C LYS A 140 20.18 -33.66 -3.92
N MET A 141 19.53 -34.14 -2.86
CA MET A 141 19.27 -33.31 -1.70
C MET A 141 20.59 -32.81 -1.12
N GLY A 142 20.64 -31.57 -0.68
CA GLY A 142 21.83 -30.95 -0.14
C GLY A 142 21.66 -29.46 0.09
N ARG A 143 22.71 -28.70 0.26
CA ARG A 143 22.60 -27.24 0.40
C ARG A 143 21.98 -26.59 -0.85
N PRO A 144 21.12 -25.58 -0.71
CA PRO A 144 20.36 -24.98 -1.84
C PRO A 144 21.23 -24.58 -3.04
N ALA A 145 22.38 -23.96 -2.79
CA ALA A 145 23.32 -23.58 -3.86
C ALA A 145 23.93 -24.78 -4.60
N ALA A 146 24.16 -25.88 -3.92
CA ALA A 146 24.71 -27.11 -4.51
C ALA A 146 23.64 -27.85 -5.33
N GLN A 147 22.37 -27.87 -4.87
CA GLN A 147 21.24 -28.42 -5.60
C GLN A 147 21.08 -27.69 -6.95
N LEU A 148 20.98 -26.36 -6.91
CA LEU A 148 20.85 -25.52 -8.10
C LEU A 148 22.03 -25.72 -9.06
N SER A 149 23.26 -25.73 -8.57
CA SER A 149 24.46 -25.92 -9.39
C SER A 149 24.51 -27.30 -10.05
N THR A 150 24.08 -28.33 -9.34
CA THR A 150 24.02 -29.70 -9.89
C THR A 150 22.95 -29.80 -10.96
N PHE A 151 21.74 -29.32 -10.68
CA PHE A 151 20.65 -29.28 -11.66
C PHE A 151 21.08 -28.57 -12.95
N LEU A 152 21.62 -27.35 -12.85
CA LEU A 152 22.00 -26.55 -14.03
C LEU A 152 23.11 -27.20 -14.84
N ARG A 153 24.04 -27.88 -14.17
CA ARG A 153 25.08 -28.65 -14.86
C ARG A 153 24.51 -29.84 -15.63
N GLU A 154 23.62 -30.62 -15.01
CA GLU A 154 22.98 -31.77 -15.65
C GLU A 154 22.05 -31.32 -16.79
N PHE A 155 21.28 -30.26 -16.60
CA PHE A 155 20.45 -29.65 -17.63
C PHE A 155 21.29 -29.22 -18.84
N LYS A 156 22.43 -28.55 -18.60
CA LYS A 156 23.37 -28.17 -19.68
C LYS A 156 23.89 -29.35 -20.48
N LYS A 157 24.24 -30.47 -19.82
CA LYS A 157 24.74 -31.68 -20.49
C LYS A 157 23.74 -32.31 -21.43
N LYS A 158 22.45 -32.22 -21.10
CA LYS A 158 21.36 -32.74 -21.94
C LYS A 158 21.10 -31.89 -23.20
N GLY A 159 21.64 -30.67 -23.28
CA GLY A 159 21.50 -29.78 -24.42
C GLY A 159 20.10 -29.18 -24.63
N ASN A 160 19.31 -29.06 -23.57
CA ASN A 160 17.87 -28.79 -23.59
C ASN A 160 17.46 -27.33 -23.89
N GLY A 161 18.34 -26.43 -24.30
CA GLY A 161 17.96 -25.05 -24.61
C GLY A 161 18.20 -24.06 -23.46
N LYS A 162 17.33 -23.05 -23.29
CA LYS A 162 17.50 -21.96 -22.33
C LYS A 162 16.40 -21.96 -21.28
N ILE A 163 16.77 -21.55 -20.08
CA ILE A 163 15.89 -21.38 -18.93
C ILE A 163 15.58 -19.90 -18.76
N TYR A 164 14.30 -19.60 -18.51
CA TYR A 164 13.83 -18.35 -17.93
C TYR A 164 13.49 -18.61 -16.47
N VAL A 165 14.18 -17.96 -15.53
CA VAL A 165 13.91 -18.08 -14.11
C VAL A 165 12.95 -16.97 -13.69
N ILE A 166 11.86 -17.33 -13.05
CA ILE A 166 10.92 -16.42 -12.41
C ILE A 166 11.02 -16.64 -10.90
N ILE A 167 11.10 -15.55 -10.14
CA ILE A 167 11.14 -15.61 -8.67
C ILE A 167 10.07 -14.68 -8.15
N ASP A 168 9.04 -15.25 -7.52
CA ASP A 168 8.01 -14.49 -6.84
C ASP A 168 8.27 -14.43 -5.33
N GLU A 169 7.80 -13.36 -4.68
CA GLU A 169 7.90 -13.10 -3.23
C GLU A 169 9.34 -13.30 -2.69
N TYR A 170 10.36 -12.83 -3.44
CA TYR A 170 11.79 -13.04 -3.17
C TYR A 170 12.23 -12.56 -1.78
N ASP A 171 11.51 -11.62 -1.21
CA ASP A 171 11.80 -10.94 0.06
C ASP A 171 10.82 -11.32 1.19
N ASN A 172 9.89 -12.25 0.99
CA ASN A 172 8.85 -12.56 1.98
C ASN A 172 9.44 -13.00 3.32
N PHE A 173 10.32 -14.02 3.32
CA PHE A 173 10.97 -14.50 4.54
C PHE A 173 11.88 -13.43 5.19
N ALA A 174 12.50 -12.59 4.39
CA ALA A 174 13.36 -11.51 4.89
C ALA A 174 12.55 -10.37 5.53
N ASN A 175 11.42 -10.00 4.95
CA ASN A 175 10.50 -9.03 5.54
C ASN A 175 9.90 -9.53 6.87
N GLU A 176 9.67 -10.82 6.98
CA GLU A 176 9.19 -11.46 8.20
C GLU A 176 10.23 -11.43 9.30
N LEU A 177 11.45 -11.88 9.00
CA LEU A 177 12.59 -11.87 9.92
C LEU A 177 12.99 -10.46 10.35
N LEU A 178 12.98 -9.48 9.45
CA LEU A 178 13.29 -8.10 9.81
C LEU A 178 12.40 -7.60 10.96
N SER A 179 11.17 -8.06 10.99
CA SER A 179 10.17 -7.65 12.00
C SER A 179 10.15 -8.53 13.24
N SER A 180 10.64 -9.78 13.18
CA SER A 180 10.57 -10.77 14.27
C SER A 180 11.94 -11.08 14.88
N ASP A 181 12.98 -11.22 14.07
CA ASP A 181 14.32 -11.60 14.48
C ASP A 181 15.40 -10.94 13.61
N PRO A 182 15.79 -9.67 13.91
CA PRO A 182 16.80 -8.96 13.15
C PRO A 182 18.19 -9.60 13.16
N GLU A 183 18.53 -10.38 14.18
CA GLU A 183 19.84 -11.05 14.26
C GLU A 183 19.91 -12.22 13.26
N THR A 184 18.89 -13.06 13.24
CA THR A 184 18.73 -14.12 12.23
C THR A 184 18.70 -13.53 10.82
N PHE A 185 17.96 -12.43 10.61
CA PHE A 185 17.97 -11.72 9.33
C PHE A 185 19.40 -11.35 8.89
N GLN A 186 20.22 -10.74 9.77
CA GLN A 186 21.59 -10.36 9.44
C GLN A 186 22.46 -11.57 9.09
N ASN A 187 22.32 -12.68 9.80
CA ASN A 187 23.08 -13.90 9.55
C ASN A 187 22.79 -14.53 8.19
N ILE A 188 21.52 -14.55 7.78
CA ILE A 188 21.06 -15.18 6.52
C ILE A 188 21.51 -14.39 5.29
N VAL A 189 21.46 -13.06 5.38
CA VAL A 189 21.83 -12.18 4.28
C VAL A 189 23.31 -11.77 4.31
N ALA A 190 24.06 -12.12 5.36
CA ALA A 190 25.48 -11.89 5.48
C ALA A 190 26.30 -12.60 4.38
N ARG A 191 27.61 -12.28 4.31
CA ARG A 191 28.52 -12.82 3.27
C ARG A 191 28.51 -14.33 3.15
N ASP A 192 28.33 -15.04 4.23
CA ASP A 192 28.33 -16.50 4.30
C ASP A 192 26.95 -17.13 4.35
N GLY A 193 25.88 -16.31 4.30
CA GLY A 193 24.51 -16.78 4.33
C GLY A 193 24.16 -17.69 3.13
N PHE A 194 23.30 -18.67 3.36
CA PHE A 194 22.93 -19.67 2.35
C PHE A 194 22.12 -19.06 1.20
N VAL A 195 21.27 -18.08 1.47
CA VAL A 195 20.46 -17.38 0.47
C VAL A 195 21.36 -16.64 -0.52
N ARG A 196 22.34 -15.90 0.00
CA ARG A 196 23.30 -15.20 -0.86
C ARG A 196 24.11 -16.17 -1.74
N LYS A 197 24.55 -17.30 -1.19
CA LYS A 197 25.25 -18.34 -1.96
C LYS A 197 24.37 -18.90 -3.08
N TRP A 198 23.07 -19.07 -2.83
CA TRP A 198 22.11 -19.53 -3.82
C TRP A 198 21.98 -18.53 -4.96
N TYR A 199 21.78 -17.22 -4.68
CA TYR A 199 21.74 -16.17 -5.70
C TYR A 199 23.07 -16.04 -6.48
N ALA A 200 24.21 -16.23 -5.83
CA ALA A 200 25.51 -16.28 -6.51
C ALA A 200 25.59 -17.46 -7.51
N GLY A 201 25.02 -18.61 -7.15
CA GLY A 201 24.87 -19.75 -8.04
C GLY A 201 24.01 -19.41 -9.26
N LEU A 202 22.90 -18.72 -9.05
CA LEU A 202 22.01 -18.26 -10.14
C LEU A 202 22.72 -17.28 -11.10
N LYS A 203 23.52 -16.35 -10.55
CA LYS A 203 24.36 -15.44 -11.35
C LYS A 203 25.39 -16.17 -12.23
N LEU A 204 25.99 -17.24 -11.72
CA LEU A 204 26.90 -18.06 -12.51
C LEU A 204 26.16 -18.78 -13.63
N ALA A 205 24.94 -19.26 -13.36
CA ALA A 205 24.08 -19.92 -14.34
C ALA A 205 23.65 -18.98 -15.48
N ALA A 206 23.49 -17.69 -15.20
CA ALA A 206 23.18 -16.66 -16.18
C ALA A 206 24.23 -16.51 -17.28
N LYS A 207 25.44 -17.02 -17.08
CA LYS A 207 26.48 -17.06 -18.10
C LYS A 207 26.37 -18.28 -19.04
N THR A 208 25.46 -19.23 -18.77
CA THR A 208 25.41 -20.50 -19.47
C THR A 208 24.00 -20.86 -19.97
N VAL A 209 23.17 -21.43 -19.12
CA VAL A 209 21.86 -21.98 -19.46
C VAL A 209 20.69 -21.06 -19.12
N VAL A 210 20.83 -20.23 -18.10
CA VAL A 210 19.81 -19.23 -17.74
C VAL A 210 19.99 -18.00 -18.65
N ASP A 211 19.00 -17.72 -19.47
CA ASP A 211 19.05 -16.56 -20.37
C ASP A 211 18.37 -15.33 -19.78
N ARG A 212 17.24 -15.52 -19.07
CA ARG A 212 16.48 -14.44 -18.46
C ARG A 212 16.11 -14.76 -17.03
N ILE A 213 15.97 -13.69 -16.22
CA ILE A 213 15.52 -13.77 -14.84
C ILE A 213 14.57 -12.59 -14.59
N PHE A 214 13.39 -12.89 -14.04
CA PHE A 214 12.47 -11.91 -13.52
C PHE A 214 12.26 -12.17 -12.03
N ILE A 215 12.51 -11.16 -11.20
CA ILE A 215 12.37 -11.24 -9.74
C ILE A 215 11.31 -10.24 -9.32
N THR A 216 10.36 -10.66 -8.51
CA THR A 216 9.39 -9.76 -7.92
C THR A 216 9.21 -9.99 -6.41
N GLY A 217 8.75 -8.96 -5.73
CA GLY A 217 8.53 -8.89 -4.29
C GLY A 217 8.00 -7.52 -3.88
N VAL A 218 8.14 -7.19 -2.61
CA VAL A 218 7.58 -5.97 -2.04
C VAL A 218 8.66 -4.91 -1.80
N SER A 219 9.74 -5.26 -1.11
CA SER A 219 10.70 -4.29 -0.59
C SER A 219 12.13 -4.52 -1.10
N PRO A 220 12.98 -3.50 -1.18
CA PRO A 220 14.37 -3.66 -1.57
C PRO A 220 15.30 -4.05 -0.40
N ILE A 221 14.76 -4.49 0.74
CA ILE A 221 15.53 -4.76 1.97
C ILE A 221 16.65 -5.78 1.76
N THR A 222 16.40 -6.76 0.91
CA THR A 222 17.35 -7.83 0.63
C THR A 222 18.18 -7.61 -0.63
N VAL A 223 17.84 -6.59 -1.42
CA VAL A 223 18.46 -6.35 -2.74
C VAL A 223 19.98 -6.17 -2.63
N ASP A 224 20.49 -5.42 -1.68
CA ASP A 224 21.93 -5.16 -1.59
C ASP A 224 22.72 -6.35 -1.02
N SER A 225 22.18 -7.04 -0.05
CA SER A 225 22.77 -8.23 0.55
C SER A 225 22.65 -9.47 -0.33
N LEU A 226 21.51 -9.65 -0.96
CA LEU A 226 21.30 -10.71 -1.94
C LEU A 226 22.03 -10.39 -3.25
N THR A 227 22.03 -9.13 -3.69
CA THR A 227 22.61 -8.72 -4.96
C THR A 227 24.10 -8.45 -4.93
N SER A 228 24.78 -8.37 -3.80
CA SER A 228 26.24 -8.53 -3.85
C SER A 228 26.62 -9.92 -4.38
N GLY A 229 25.72 -10.92 -4.23
CA GLY A 229 25.73 -12.18 -4.98
C GLY A 229 25.15 -12.06 -6.40
N PHE A 230 24.16 -11.18 -6.64
CA PHE A 230 23.40 -11.07 -7.90
C PHE A 230 23.28 -9.62 -8.41
N ASN A 231 24.38 -8.88 -8.46
CA ASN A 231 24.43 -7.48 -8.90
C ASN A 231 24.26 -7.25 -10.42
N ILE A 232 23.61 -8.16 -11.11
CA ILE A 232 23.37 -8.08 -12.55
C ILE A 232 21.93 -7.68 -12.90
N SER A 233 21.02 -7.60 -11.92
CA SER A 233 19.65 -7.21 -12.15
C SER A 233 19.48 -5.69 -12.28
N THR A 234 18.58 -5.30 -13.17
CA THR A 234 18.11 -3.93 -13.30
C THR A 234 16.83 -3.77 -12.47
N ASN A 235 16.82 -2.82 -11.54
CA ASN A 235 15.61 -2.46 -10.79
C ASN A 235 14.71 -1.59 -11.69
N LEU A 236 13.52 -2.07 -11.98
CA LEU A 236 12.52 -1.43 -12.84
C LEU A 236 11.43 -0.71 -12.04
N SER A 237 11.40 -0.90 -10.71
CA SER A 237 10.28 -0.51 -9.84
C SER A 237 9.89 0.96 -9.93
N MET A 238 10.89 1.85 -10.06
CA MET A 238 10.68 3.30 -10.12
C MET A 238 10.84 3.88 -11.54
N LYS A 239 11.05 3.04 -12.56
CA LYS A 239 11.21 3.50 -13.94
C LYS A 239 9.86 3.92 -14.53
N LEU A 240 9.84 5.05 -15.24
CA LEU A 240 8.63 5.66 -15.82
C LEU A 240 7.79 4.66 -16.61
N TYR A 241 8.40 3.91 -17.52
CA TYR A 241 7.68 2.95 -18.39
C TYR A 241 7.03 1.78 -17.65
N PHE A 242 7.35 1.59 -16.36
CA PHE A 242 6.83 0.51 -15.54
C PHE A 242 5.94 1.02 -14.39
N ASN A 243 5.61 2.33 -14.37
CA ASN A 243 4.75 2.91 -13.34
C ASN A 243 3.38 2.20 -13.27
N GLU A 244 2.80 1.88 -14.42
CA GLU A 244 1.45 1.34 -14.60
C GLU A 244 1.44 -0.17 -14.90
N MET A 245 2.60 -0.85 -14.83
CA MET A 245 2.70 -2.27 -15.14
C MET A 245 1.86 -3.15 -14.22
N MET A 246 1.72 -2.75 -12.97
CA MET A 246 0.86 -3.39 -11.97
C MET A 246 0.00 -2.35 -11.28
N GLY A 247 -1.16 -2.78 -10.77
CA GLY A 247 -2.26 -1.90 -10.42
C GLY A 247 -3.09 -1.57 -11.66
N PHE A 248 -4.22 -0.89 -11.48
CA PHE A 248 -5.10 -0.52 -12.59
C PHE A 248 -5.04 0.99 -12.84
N THR A 249 -4.99 1.40 -14.09
CA THR A 249 -5.24 2.78 -14.50
C THR A 249 -6.74 3.09 -14.47
N LYS A 250 -7.10 4.37 -14.52
CA LYS A 250 -8.50 4.77 -14.54
C LYS A 250 -9.27 4.16 -15.74
N ILE A 251 -8.66 4.18 -16.91
CA ILE A 251 -9.26 3.61 -18.13
C ILE A 251 -9.48 2.10 -17.99
N GLU A 252 -8.55 1.39 -17.39
CA GLU A 252 -8.67 -0.04 -17.16
C GLU A 252 -9.76 -0.38 -16.13
N VAL A 253 -9.96 0.46 -15.11
CA VAL A 253 -11.07 0.30 -14.15
C VAL A 253 -12.40 0.57 -14.83
N GLU A 254 -12.52 1.62 -15.65
CA GLU A 254 -13.71 1.91 -16.44
C GLU A 254 -14.08 0.73 -17.35
N GLN A 255 -13.13 0.16 -18.07
CA GLN A 255 -13.33 -1.03 -18.90
C GLN A 255 -13.73 -2.27 -18.09
N LEU A 256 -13.10 -2.48 -16.93
CA LEU A 256 -13.44 -3.58 -16.03
C LEU A 256 -14.89 -3.47 -15.52
N ILE A 257 -15.34 -2.27 -15.17
CA ILE A 257 -16.72 -2.00 -14.77
C ILE A 257 -17.68 -2.32 -15.92
N GLU A 258 -17.41 -1.86 -17.14
CA GLU A 258 -18.24 -2.14 -18.33
C GLU A 258 -18.37 -3.65 -18.61
N GLU A 259 -17.32 -4.43 -18.34
CA GLU A 259 -17.33 -5.89 -18.56
C GLU A 259 -18.04 -6.68 -17.44
N THR A 260 -18.14 -6.10 -16.24
CA THR A 260 -18.53 -6.84 -15.03
C THR A 260 -19.81 -6.35 -14.36
N ILE A 261 -20.25 -5.12 -14.63
CA ILE A 261 -21.46 -4.52 -14.04
C ILE A 261 -22.45 -4.19 -15.14
N LEU A 262 -23.73 -4.54 -14.96
CA LEU A 262 -24.78 -4.17 -15.92
C LEU A 262 -25.03 -2.65 -15.90
N PRO A 263 -25.28 -2.03 -17.05
CA PRO A 263 -25.53 -0.58 -17.12
C PRO A 263 -26.69 -0.09 -16.22
N GLU A 264 -27.71 -0.92 -16.03
CA GLU A 264 -28.85 -0.61 -15.17
C GLU A 264 -28.54 -0.65 -13.66
N ASP A 265 -27.47 -1.36 -13.29
CA ASP A 265 -27.02 -1.47 -11.89
C ASP A 265 -25.89 -0.49 -11.56
N LEU A 266 -25.40 0.27 -12.56
CA LEU A 266 -24.23 1.13 -12.42
C LEU A 266 -24.57 2.45 -11.69
N PRO A 267 -24.05 2.69 -10.46
CA PRO A 267 -24.19 3.98 -9.79
C PRO A 267 -23.44 5.07 -10.55
N ALA A 268 -24.01 6.27 -10.57
CA ALA A 268 -23.40 7.41 -11.29
C ALA A 268 -22.04 7.84 -10.70
N ASP A 269 -21.83 7.58 -9.43
CA ASP A 269 -20.68 7.98 -8.62
C ASP A 269 -19.65 6.85 -8.36
N LEU A 270 -19.89 5.61 -8.89
CA LEU A 270 -19.01 4.45 -8.65
C LEU A 270 -17.52 4.75 -8.94
N MET A 271 -17.21 5.42 -10.04
CA MET A 271 -15.83 5.78 -10.37
C MET A 271 -15.23 6.81 -9.41
N GLU A 272 -16.03 7.70 -8.86
CA GLU A 272 -15.61 8.68 -7.86
C GLU A 272 -15.26 7.96 -6.55
N ILE A 273 -16.14 7.04 -6.11
CA ILE A 273 -15.92 6.19 -4.94
C ILE A 273 -14.61 5.40 -5.09
N LEU A 274 -14.48 4.62 -6.16
CA LEU A 274 -13.28 3.80 -6.38
C LEU A 274 -12.01 4.67 -6.43
N THR A 275 -12.10 5.87 -7.04
CA THR A 275 -10.97 6.80 -7.13
C THR A 275 -10.56 7.31 -5.75
N GLU A 276 -11.51 7.73 -4.93
CA GLU A 276 -11.25 8.24 -3.58
C GLU A 276 -10.64 7.16 -2.66
N TYR A 277 -11.16 5.93 -2.73
CA TYR A 277 -10.79 4.89 -1.78
C TYR A 277 -9.60 4.05 -2.21
N TYR A 278 -9.33 3.86 -3.50
CA TYR A 278 -8.36 2.85 -3.95
C TYR A 278 -7.33 3.35 -4.96
N ASN A 279 -7.51 4.55 -5.52
CA ASN A 279 -6.53 5.16 -6.42
C ASN A 279 -5.39 5.81 -5.63
N GLY A 280 -4.53 6.54 -6.30
CA GLY A 280 -3.57 7.46 -5.72
C GLY A 280 -2.12 6.98 -5.76
N TYR A 281 -1.85 5.74 -6.12
CA TYR A 281 -0.49 5.21 -6.15
C TYR A 281 0.31 5.69 -7.34
N ARG A 282 1.48 6.23 -7.08
CA ARG A 282 2.48 6.62 -8.06
C ARG A 282 3.86 6.12 -7.62
N PHE A 283 4.50 5.32 -8.47
CA PHE A 283 5.73 4.63 -8.15
C PHE A 283 6.96 5.22 -8.85
N SER A 284 6.77 6.04 -9.88
CA SER A 284 7.86 6.73 -10.58
C SER A 284 7.90 8.21 -10.23
N GLU A 285 9.10 8.73 -10.00
CA GLU A 285 9.30 10.16 -9.79
C GLU A 285 8.90 11.00 -11.01
N ASP A 286 9.10 10.45 -12.22
CA ASP A 286 8.75 11.07 -13.49
C ASP A 286 7.33 10.76 -13.97
N GLY A 287 6.64 9.80 -13.31
CA GLY A 287 5.28 9.39 -13.65
C GLY A 287 4.25 10.46 -13.30
N LYS A 288 3.24 10.64 -14.15
CA LYS A 288 2.10 11.54 -13.90
C LYS A 288 0.86 10.76 -13.50
N GLU A 289 0.69 9.59 -14.09
CA GLU A 289 -0.48 8.75 -13.86
C GLU A 289 -0.42 8.08 -12.50
N ARG A 290 -1.59 7.96 -11.88
CA ARG A 290 -1.80 7.23 -10.65
C ARG A 290 -2.57 5.95 -10.94
N VAL A 291 -2.24 4.91 -10.20
CA VAL A 291 -2.90 3.60 -10.34
C VAL A 291 -3.67 3.24 -9.09
N PHE A 292 -4.72 2.47 -9.29
CA PHE A 292 -5.51 1.84 -8.24
C PHE A 292 -4.79 0.60 -7.71
N ASN A 293 -5.02 0.29 -6.44
CA ASN A 293 -4.75 -1.05 -5.93
C ASN A 293 -5.74 -2.02 -6.59
N SER A 294 -5.22 -2.95 -7.40
CA SER A 294 -6.04 -3.84 -8.21
C SER A 294 -6.94 -4.75 -7.38
N ASP A 295 -6.42 -5.32 -6.29
CA ASP A 295 -7.17 -6.24 -5.45
C ASP A 295 -8.32 -5.56 -4.70
N MET A 296 -8.10 -4.31 -4.26
CA MET A 296 -9.12 -3.52 -3.58
C MET A 296 -10.28 -3.13 -4.53
N VAL A 297 -9.96 -2.83 -5.80
CA VAL A 297 -10.98 -2.61 -6.83
C VAL A 297 -11.77 -3.89 -7.09
N LEU A 298 -11.08 -5.03 -7.23
CA LEU A 298 -11.73 -6.33 -7.44
C LEU A 298 -12.58 -6.74 -6.23
N TYR A 299 -12.12 -6.48 -5.01
CA TYR A 299 -12.87 -6.71 -3.77
C TYR A 299 -14.20 -5.94 -3.78
N TYR A 300 -14.14 -4.64 -4.06
CA TYR A 300 -15.34 -3.79 -4.10
C TYR A 300 -16.31 -4.26 -5.20
N LEU A 301 -15.81 -4.43 -6.42
CA LEU A 301 -16.63 -4.80 -7.56
C LEU A 301 -17.27 -6.19 -7.41
N LYS A 302 -16.58 -7.15 -6.77
CA LYS A 302 -17.13 -8.49 -6.50
C LYS A 302 -18.35 -8.43 -5.59
N ASP A 303 -18.26 -7.70 -4.48
CA ASP A 303 -19.39 -7.52 -3.56
C ASP A 303 -20.52 -6.75 -4.27
N PHE A 304 -20.16 -5.71 -5.02
CA PHE A 304 -21.12 -4.92 -5.76
C PHE A 304 -21.85 -5.74 -6.85
N GLN A 305 -21.12 -6.55 -7.62
CA GLN A 305 -21.71 -7.45 -8.63
C GLN A 305 -22.71 -8.43 -8.00
N GLN A 306 -22.42 -8.92 -6.78
CA GLN A 306 -23.24 -9.94 -6.11
C GLN A 306 -24.43 -9.34 -5.38
N TYR A 307 -24.29 -8.18 -4.74
CA TYR A 307 -25.27 -7.65 -3.79
C TYR A 307 -25.91 -6.33 -4.23
N HIS A 308 -25.43 -5.71 -5.32
CA HIS A 308 -25.81 -4.36 -5.80
C HIS A 308 -25.66 -3.29 -4.71
N LYS A 309 -24.65 -3.44 -3.85
CA LYS A 309 -24.31 -2.56 -2.73
C LYS A 309 -22.81 -2.55 -2.51
N PRO A 310 -22.26 -1.44 -2.02
CA PRO A 310 -20.88 -1.40 -1.55
C PRO A 310 -20.60 -2.46 -0.48
N PRO A 311 -19.35 -2.95 -0.35
CA PRO A 311 -18.95 -3.80 0.75
C PRO A 311 -19.16 -3.07 2.08
N ARG A 312 -19.40 -3.82 3.16
CA ARG A 312 -19.61 -3.23 4.49
C ARG A 312 -18.41 -2.46 4.99
N THR A 313 -17.23 -2.97 4.71
CA THR A 313 -15.95 -2.33 5.01
C THR A 313 -15.25 -2.03 3.69
N LEU A 314 -14.81 -0.82 3.50
CA LEU A 314 -14.12 -0.40 2.28
C LEU A 314 -12.66 -0.85 2.24
N LEU A 315 -12.14 -1.35 3.36
CA LEU A 315 -10.84 -1.99 3.46
C LEU A 315 -11.01 -3.50 3.62
N ASP A 316 -10.46 -4.28 2.70
CA ASP A 316 -10.48 -5.74 2.77
C ASP A 316 -9.68 -6.23 4.00
N TYR A 317 -10.29 -7.11 4.82
CA TYR A 317 -9.64 -7.70 5.99
C TYR A 317 -8.33 -8.43 5.65
N ASN A 318 -8.26 -9.06 4.49
CA ASN A 318 -7.03 -9.69 4.04
C ASN A 318 -5.94 -8.66 3.74
N ALA A 319 -6.30 -7.46 3.26
CA ALA A 319 -5.35 -6.36 3.11
C ALA A 319 -4.88 -5.84 4.47
N VAL A 320 -5.79 -5.71 5.45
CA VAL A 320 -5.45 -5.30 6.82
C VAL A 320 -4.40 -6.23 7.44
N SER A 321 -4.55 -7.54 7.27
CA SER A 321 -3.59 -8.52 7.81
C SER A 321 -2.18 -8.35 7.23
N ASP A 322 -2.07 -7.95 5.96
CA ASP A 322 -0.78 -7.67 5.32
C ASP A 322 -0.09 -6.43 5.92
N TYR A 323 -0.88 -5.47 6.41
CA TYR A 323 -0.38 -4.26 7.05
C TYR A 323 -0.13 -4.42 8.56
N GLY A 324 -0.57 -5.49 9.21
CA GLY A 324 -0.27 -5.80 10.61
C GLY A 324 1.23 -5.89 10.92
N LYS A 325 2.06 -6.06 9.88
CA LYS A 325 3.53 -5.97 9.98
C LYS A 325 4.02 -4.53 10.25
N LEU A 326 3.21 -3.51 10.03
CA LEU A 326 3.56 -2.11 10.29
C LEU A 326 3.86 -1.87 11.77
N GLU A 327 3.11 -2.48 12.69
CA GLU A 327 3.37 -2.38 14.12
C GLU A 327 4.79 -2.84 14.48
N LYS A 328 5.23 -3.95 13.91
CA LYS A 328 6.57 -4.48 14.12
C LYS A 328 7.65 -3.55 13.52
N LEU A 329 7.40 -2.97 12.34
CA LEU A 329 8.32 -2.04 11.69
C LEU A 329 8.49 -0.74 12.47
N ILE A 330 7.44 -0.25 13.12
CA ILE A 330 7.52 0.95 13.96
C ILE A 330 8.41 0.72 15.17
N THR A 331 8.38 -0.49 15.72
CA THR A 331 9.23 -0.84 16.88
C THR A 331 10.68 -1.11 16.50
N PHE A 332 11.00 -1.18 15.20
CA PHE A 332 12.32 -1.49 14.70
C PHE A 332 13.30 -0.31 14.88
N GLU A 333 14.46 -0.57 15.45
CA GLU A 333 15.62 0.30 15.73
C GLU A 333 15.35 1.65 16.43
N ASN A 334 14.37 2.46 15.96
CA ASN A 334 14.09 3.78 16.53
C ASN A 334 12.59 4.05 16.70
N PRO A 335 11.91 3.38 17.63
CA PRO A 335 10.46 3.44 17.79
C PRO A 335 9.91 4.87 17.99
N ILE A 336 10.61 5.70 18.77
CA ILE A 336 10.16 7.07 19.06
C ILE A 336 10.14 7.91 17.79
N GLN A 337 11.21 7.84 16.99
CA GLN A 337 11.31 8.59 15.74
C GLN A 337 10.31 8.07 14.68
N ASN A 338 10.17 6.75 14.56
CA ASN A 338 9.23 6.15 13.61
C ASN A 338 7.78 6.55 13.90
N ARG A 339 7.36 6.54 15.18
CA ARG A 339 6.03 7.00 15.59
C ARG A 339 5.82 8.50 15.32
N LYS A 340 6.85 9.31 15.56
CA LYS A 340 6.80 10.73 15.23
C LYS A 340 6.58 10.95 13.74
N ILE A 341 7.30 10.22 12.87
CA ILE A 341 7.13 10.30 11.42
C ILE A 341 5.69 9.98 11.02
N LEU A 342 5.06 8.92 11.59
CA LEU A 342 3.68 8.59 11.26
C LEU A 342 2.70 9.67 11.71
N LYS A 343 2.87 10.22 12.92
CA LYS A 343 2.06 11.32 13.43
C LYS A 343 2.20 12.57 12.54
N ASP A 344 3.42 12.88 12.11
CA ASP A 344 3.71 14.01 11.22
C ASP A 344 3.06 13.83 9.84
N ILE A 345 3.10 12.62 9.26
CA ILE A 345 2.47 12.32 7.97
C ILE A 345 0.96 12.56 8.02
N VAL A 346 0.29 12.09 9.09
CA VAL A 346 -1.16 12.27 9.24
C VAL A 346 -1.53 13.75 9.43
N SER A 347 -0.78 14.49 10.24
CA SER A 347 -1.10 15.90 10.54
C SER A 347 -0.71 16.86 9.43
N ASP A 348 0.44 16.65 8.79
CA ASP A 348 0.98 17.57 7.79
C ASP A 348 0.54 17.16 6.37
N GLY A 349 -0.07 15.97 6.22
CA GLY A 349 -0.54 15.42 4.94
C GLY A 349 0.57 14.94 4.01
N TYR A 350 1.85 15.10 4.37
CA TYR A 350 3.00 14.62 3.58
C TYR A 350 4.27 14.46 4.43
N ALA A 351 5.25 13.77 3.87
CA ALA A 351 6.61 13.68 4.39
C ALA A 351 7.63 13.90 3.29
N ILE A 352 8.72 14.61 3.59
CA ILE A 352 9.87 14.74 2.69
C ILE A 352 10.75 13.52 2.85
N ALA A 353 11.17 12.90 1.73
CA ALA A 353 12.04 11.74 1.72
C ALA A 353 13.00 11.74 0.53
N LYS A 354 14.12 11.04 0.72
CA LYS A 354 14.97 10.58 -0.37
C LYS A 354 14.80 9.07 -0.46
N LEU A 355 14.11 8.60 -1.50
CA LEU A 355 13.81 7.18 -1.65
C LEU A 355 15.09 6.37 -1.86
N SER A 356 15.23 5.32 -1.07
CA SER A 356 16.33 4.37 -1.17
C SER A 356 15.91 3.16 -2.00
N GLU A 357 16.60 2.93 -3.13
CA GLU A 357 16.41 1.72 -3.95
C GLU A 357 17.16 0.50 -3.40
N LYS A 358 17.97 0.69 -2.37
CA LYS A 358 18.81 -0.36 -1.75
C LYS A 358 18.92 -0.11 -0.27
N PHE A 359 18.82 -1.19 0.50
CA PHE A 359 19.02 -1.18 1.93
C PHE A 359 20.24 -2.03 2.24
N SER A 360 21.36 -1.38 2.59
CA SER A 360 22.61 -2.10 2.86
C SER A 360 22.65 -2.58 4.30
N ILE A 361 22.92 -3.87 4.49
CA ILE A 361 23.15 -4.47 5.81
C ILE A 361 24.40 -3.85 6.44
N GLY A 362 24.29 -3.46 7.72
CA GLY A 362 25.34 -2.77 8.45
C GLY A 362 25.30 -1.24 8.34
N GLN A 363 24.44 -0.66 7.53
CA GLN A 363 24.08 0.74 7.67
C GLN A 363 22.98 0.87 8.74
N LYS A 364 23.11 1.88 9.59
CA LYS A 364 22.06 2.20 10.58
C LYS A 364 20.76 2.49 9.85
N PHE A 365 19.71 1.75 10.18
CA PHE A 365 18.37 1.99 9.65
C PHE A 365 17.84 3.33 10.18
N GLY A 366 17.79 4.33 9.34
CA GLY A 366 17.42 5.67 9.69
C GLY A 366 16.06 6.08 9.14
N GLU A 367 15.71 7.33 9.37
CA GLU A 367 14.44 7.95 8.97
C GLU A 367 14.12 7.76 7.48
N GLU A 368 15.10 7.96 6.59
CA GLU A 368 14.92 7.82 5.15
C GLU A 368 14.65 6.37 4.73
N HIS A 369 15.26 5.40 5.43
CA HIS A 369 14.98 3.98 5.21
C HIS A 369 13.55 3.62 5.64
N PHE A 370 13.10 4.14 6.79
CA PHE A 370 11.74 3.93 7.28
C PHE A 370 10.69 4.50 6.30
N LYS A 371 10.86 5.75 5.85
CA LYS A 371 9.97 6.38 4.85
C LYS A 371 9.98 5.62 3.52
N SER A 372 11.15 5.19 3.07
CA SER A 372 11.26 4.38 1.85
C SER A 372 10.53 3.03 2.00
N LEU A 373 10.64 2.40 3.16
CA LEU A 373 9.94 1.15 3.43
C LEU A 373 8.41 1.34 3.42
N LEU A 374 7.90 2.40 4.04
CA LEU A 374 6.47 2.75 3.97
C LEU A 374 6.00 2.94 2.52
N PHE A 375 6.84 3.54 1.66
CA PHE A 375 6.55 3.67 0.24
C PHE A 375 6.49 2.31 -0.47
N TYR A 376 7.48 1.43 -0.28
CA TYR A 376 7.49 0.11 -0.92
C TYR A 376 6.37 -0.81 -0.43
N LEU A 377 5.95 -0.66 0.82
CA LEU A 377 4.79 -1.36 1.37
C LEU A 377 3.43 -0.81 0.88
N GLY A 378 3.43 0.31 0.15
CA GLY A 378 2.20 0.95 -0.33
C GLY A 378 1.45 1.75 0.72
N LEU A 379 2.07 2.00 1.87
CA LEU A 379 1.54 2.87 2.90
C LEU A 379 1.72 4.35 2.56
N LEU A 380 2.72 4.67 1.74
CA LEU A 380 2.94 6.00 1.16
C LEU A 380 3.07 5.91 -0.36
N THR A 381 2.82 7.03 -1.01
CA THR A 381 2.96 7.22 -2.46
C THR A 381 3.66 8.53 -2.75
N ILE A 382 4.24 8.69 -3.93
CA ILE A 382 4.85 9.97 -4.35
C ILE A 382 3.75 10.99 -4.61
N LYS A 383 3.73 12.08 -3.82
CA LYS A 383 2.88 13.26 -4.02
C LYS A 383 3.45 14.13 -5.13
N GLU A 384 4.71 14.55 -4.94
CA GLU A 384 5.44 15.41 -5.85
C GLU A 384 6.92 15.06 -5.86
N SER A 385 7.58 15.23 -7.00
CA SER A 385 9.02 15.04 -7.14
C SER A 385 9.70 16.42 -7.27
N LYS A 386 10.73 16.62 -6.47
CA LYS A 386 11.56 17.85 -6.44
C LYS A 386 13.02 17.50 -6.70
N PRO A 387 13.85 18.41 -7.16
CA PRO A 387 15.27 18.14 -7.29
C PRO A 387 15.91 17.69 -5.97
N GLY A 388 16.27 16.39 -5.89
CA GLY A 388 16.98 15.79 -4.76
C GLY A 388 16.12 15.18 -3.66
N TYR A 389 14.79 15.29 -3.71
CA TYR A 389 13.87 14.65 -2.77
C TYR A 389 12.49 14.46 -3.38
N VAL A 390 11.66 13.66 -2.73
CA VAL A 390 10.24 13.51 -3.04
C VAL A 390 9.40 13.91 -1.84
N GLU A 391 8.20 14.40 -2.10
CA GLU A 391 7.14 14.50 -1.12
C GLU A 391 6.30 13.23 -1.21
N LEU A 392 6.17 12.53 -0.08
CA LEU A 392 5.35 11.34 0.07
C LEU A 392 4.07 11.67 0.81
N GLN A 393 2.96 11.06 0.40
CA GLN A 393 1.66 11.21 1.07
C GLN A 393 0.98 9.86 1.24
N ILE A 394 -0.04 9.79 2.08
CA ILE A 394 -0.96 8.65 2.16
C ILE A 394 -1.70 8.56 0.82
N PRO A 395 -1.77 7.38 0.17
CA PRO A 395 -2.27 7.29 -1.21
C PRO A 395 -3.77 7.61 -1.34
N ASN A 396 -4.59 7.15 -0.41
CA ASN A 396 -6.04 7.22 -0.53
C ASN A 396 -6.75 7.10 0.83
N THR A 397 -8.07 7.21 0.81
CA THR A 397 -8.91 7.19 2.01
C THR A 397 -8.85 5.85 2.76
N ALA A 398 -8.79 4.71 2.06
CA ALA A 398 -8.66 3.41 2.73
C ALA A 398 -7.36 3.31 3.53
N MET A 399 -6.24 3.75 2.96
CA MET A 399 -4.96 3.78 3.68
C MET A 399 -4.95 4.81 4.82
N ASN A 400 -5.64 5.94 4.65
CA ASN A 400 -5.75 6.93 5.73
C ASN A 400 -6.48 6.36 6.94
N GLY A 401 -7.58 5.63 6.74
CA GLY A 401 -8.28 4.91 7.81
C GLY A 401 -7.35 3.98 8.59
N LEU A 402 -6.57 3.17 7.87
CA LEU A 402 -5.58 2.27 8.47
C LEU A 402 -4.53 3.02 9.34
N TYR A 403 -4.03 4.18 8.88
CA TYR A 403 -3.11 5.00 9.67
C TYR A 403 -3.74 5.50 10.96
N LEU A 404 -5.01 5.92 10.91
CA LEU A 404 -5.73 6.44 12.07
C LEU A 404 -5.99 5.34 13.11
N GLU A 405 -6.44 4.14 12.69
CA GLU A 405 -6.57 2.96 13.55
C GLU A 405 -5.25 2.63 14.23
N PHE A 406 -4.18 2.62 13.45
CA PHE A 406 -2.86 2.30 13.93
C PHE A 406 -2.32 3.33 14.96
N LEU A 407 -2.51 4.61 14.69
CA LEU A 407 -2.13 5.68 15.62
C LEU A 407 -2.95 5.61 16.91
N MET A 408 -4.21 5.20 16.85
CA MET A 408 -5.05 4.97 18.01
C MET A 408 -4.48 3.89 18.92
N GLU A 409 -4.05 2.74 18.37
CA GLU A 409 -3.39 1.69 19.14
C GLU A 409 -2.09 2.15 19.78
N ILE A 410 -1.29 2.95 19.07
CA ILE A 410 -0.06 3.54 19.61
C ILE A 410 -0.40 4.46 20.81
N ILE A 411 -1.38 5.32 20.67
CA ILE A 411 -1.84 6.22 21.73
C ILE A 411 -2.28 5.42 22.96
N ALA A 412 -3.11 4.40 22.75
CA ALA A 412 -3.59 3.55 23.83
C ALA A 412 -2.43 2.88 24.61
N LYS A 413 -1.44 2.36 23.89
CA LYS A 413 -0.26 1.71 24.49
C LYS A 413 0.68 2.71 25.21
N GLU A 414 0.82 3.92 24.66
CA GLU A 414 1.73 4.94 25.22
C GLU A 414 1.16 5.66 26.45
N THR A 415 -0.14 5.91 26.47
CA THR A 415 -0.74 6.85 27.42
C THR A 415 -1.57 6.19 28.50
N ASN A 416 -1.89 4.92 28.40
CA ASN A 416 -2.93 4.24 29.18
C ASN A 416 -4.33 4.91 29.08
N TYR A 417 -4.53 5.78 28.08
CA TYR A 417 -5.80 6.40 27.77
C TYR A 417 -6.35 5.77 26.49
N ALA A 418 -7.33 4.91 26.67
CA ALA A 418 -7.99 4.22 25.58
C ALA A 418 -9.51 4.40 25.76
N PRO A 419 -10.11 5.44 25.16
CA PRO A 419 -11.55 5.58 25.18
C PRO A 419 -12.18 4.36 24.53
N VAL A 420 -13.23 3.83 25.17
CA VAL A 420 -13.95 2.70 24.62
C VAL A 420 -14.72 3.12 23.38
N PHE A 421 -14.94 2.18 22.46
CA PHE A 421 -15.65 2.42 21.19
C PHE A 421 -16.96 3.19 21.38
N GLU A 422 -17.74 2.87 22.41
CA GLU A 422 -19.00 3.53 22.73
C GLU A 422 -18.83 5.05 22.95
N GLN A 423 -17.76 5.48 23.63
CA GLN A 423 -17.49 6.91 23.89
C GLN A 423 -17.17 7.64 22.57
N ILE A 424 -16.39 7.01 21.70
CA ILE A 424 -16.04 7.56 20.40
C ILE A 424 -17.29 7.65 19.51
N ALA A 425 -18.06 6.56 19.43
CA ALA A 425 -19.30 6.53 18.67
C ALA A 425 -20.31 7.59 19.14
N LEU A 426 -20.47 7.78 20.45
CA LEU A 426 -21.34 8.83 21.01
C LEU A 426 -20.84 10.24 20.66
N ALA A 427 -19.52 10.47 20.68
CA ALA A 427 -18.95 11.76 20.32
C ALA A 427 -19.18 12.10 18.85
N LEU A 428 -19.02 11.12 17.97
CA LEU A 428 -19.19 11.31 16.53
C LEU A 428 -20.66 11.40 16.12
N ASN A 429 -21.55 10.64 16.76
CA ASN A 429 -23.00 10.81 16.58
C ASN A 429 -23.48 12.20 17.03
N GLN A 430 -22.97 12.71 18.17
CA GLN A 430 -23.28 14.05 18.62
C GLN A 430 -22.79 15.12 17.62
N LEU A 431 -21.58 14.95 17.06
CA LEU A 431 -21.06 15.84 16.04
C LEU A 431 -21.93 15.80 14.77
N ALA A 432 -22.28 14.59 14.31
CA ALA A 432 -22.98 14.36 13.05
C ALA A 432 -24.44 14.83 13.07
N TYR A 433 -25.18 14.49 14.13
CA TYR A 433 -26.63 14.67 14.18
C TYR A 433 -27.09 15.83 15.07
N ASP A 434 -26.33 16.12 16.14
CA ASP A 434 -26.68 17.21 17.06
C ASP A 434 -25.91 18.50 16.77
N ASN A 435 -24.99 18.51 15.79
CA ASN A 435 -24.08 19.61 15.49
C ASN A 435 -23.38 20.14 16.76
N SER A 436 -22.82 19.23 17.56
CA SER A 436 -22.05 19.55 18.75
C SER A 436 -20.72 18.76 18.77
N CYS A 437 -19.61 19.46 18.93
CA CYS A 437 -18.28 18.86 19.04
C CYS A 437 -17.82 18.68 20.50
N GLU A 438 -18.74 18.79 21.48
CA GLU A 438 -18.42 18.76 22.90
C GLU A 438 -17.75 17.46 23.32
N LYS A 439 -18.38 16.32 23.10
CA LYS A 439 -17.83 15.02 23.45
C LYS A 439 -16.53 14.70 22.70
N LEU A 440 -16.39 15.16 21.45
CA LEU A 440 -15.14 15.00 20.70
C LEU A 440 -14.00 15.78 21.36
N THR A 441 -14.26 17.04 21.80
CA THR A 441 -13.24 17.81 22.53
C THR A 441 -12.93 17.22 23.91
N GLU A 442 -13.90 16.62 24.62
CA GLU A 442 -13.69 15.90 25.88
C GLU A 442 -12.76 14.68 25.73
N LEU A 443 -12.88 13.92 24.63
CA LEU A 443 -11.94 12.83 24.30
C LEU A 443 -10.52 13.35 24.14
N VAL A 444 -10.36 14.48 23.44
CA VAL A 444 -9.05 15.12 23.24
C VAL A 444 -8.47 15.63 24.58
N GLU A 445 -9.28 16.23 25.45
CA GLU A 445 -8.86 16.66 26.79
C GLU A 445 -8.34 15.49 27.62
N GLY A 446 -9.05 14.35 27.59
CA GLY A 446 -8.64 13.14 28.27
C GLY A 446 -7.28 12.63 27.77
N TYR A 447 -7.07 12.62 26.47
CA TYR A 447 -5.79 12.27 25.87
C TYR A 447 -4.67 13.24 26.27
N LEU A 448 -4.86 14.55 26.10
CA LEU A 448 -3.86 15.55 26.42
C LEU A 448 -3.51 15.52 27.95
N THR A 449 -4.50 15.29 28.81
CA THR A 449 -4.28 15.12 30.23
C THR A 449 -3.46 13.88 30.54
N SER A 450 -3.70 12.76 29.85
CA SER A 450 -2.96 11.51 30.07
C SER A 450 -1.48 11.61 29.73
N ILE A 451 -1.12 12.45 28.75
CA ILE A 451 0.27 12.68 28.36
C ILE A 451 0.93 13.84 29.09
N SER A 452 0.17 14.74 29.74
CA SER A 452 0.70 15.91 30.47
C SER A 452 1.53 15.55 31.70
N ASN A 453 1.35 14.36 32.27
CA ASN A 453 2.09 13.86 33.43
C ASN A 453 3.49 13.29 33.08
N ARG A 454 3.89 13.31 31.84
CA ARG A 454 5.23 12.94 31.38
C ARG A 454 6.01 14.21 31.08
N ASP A 455 6.95 14.53 31.95
CA ASP A 455 7.84 15.68 31.98
C ASP A 455 7.95 16.55 30.70
N ASP A 456 7.68 17.87 30.83
CA ASP A 456 8.02 18.95 29.87
C ASP A 456 7.47 18.85 28.42
N MET A 457 6.37 18.19 28.17
CA MET A 457 5.77 18.25 26.82
C MET A 457 5.16 19.63 26.56
N ASN A 458 5.80 20.39 25.69
CA ASN A 458 5.23 21.58 25.07
C ASN A 458 4.18 21.16 24.03
N PHE A 459 2.92 21.04 24.45
CA PHE A 459 1.83 20.85 23.47
C PHE A 459 1.75 22.04 22.52
N SER A 460 1.29 21.77 21.32
CA SER A 460 1.01 22.74 20.27
C SER A 460 -0.35 22.44 19.64
N GLU A 461 -0.76 23.31 18.75
CA GLU A 461 -1.96 23.12 17.92
C GLU A 461 -1.93 21.79 17.16
N LYS A 462 -0.73 21.31 16.80
CA LYS A 462 -0.51 20.06 16.06
C LYS A 462 -0.95 18.82 16.84
N GLU A 463 -0.63 18.72 18.15
CA GLU A 463 -1.05 17.59 18.99
C GLU A 463 -2.56 17.55 19.17
N VAL A 464 -3.20 18.72 19.32
CA VAL A 464 -4.67 18.83 19.40
C VAL A 464 -5.30 18.36 18.10
N LYS A 465 -4.80 18.86 16.97
CA LYS A 465 -5.24 18.46 15.62
C LYS A 465 -5.12 16.95 15.41
N GLN A 466 -3.97 16.37 15.73
CA GLN A 466 -3.74 14.93 15.62
C GLN A 466 -4.75 14.12 16.43
N ALA A 467 -4.96 14.47 17.69
CA ALA A 467 -5.91 13.77 18.54
C ALA A 467 -7.34 13.86 18.00
N MET A 468 -7.77 15.04 17.57
CA MET A 468 -9.10 15.21 16.96
C MET A 468 -9.27 14.37 15.69
N MET A 469 -8.28 14.37 14.82
CA MET A 469 -8.33 13.59 13.57
C MET A 469 -8.35 12.08 13.84
N ILE A 470 -7.57 11.59 14.80
CA ILE A 470 -7.53 10.17 15.14
C ILE A 470 -8.89 9.71 15.66
N TYR A 471 -9.49 10.42 16.62
CA TYR A 471 -10.80 10.04 17.14
C TYR A 471 -11.91 10.22 16.09
N ALA A 472 -11.87 11.27 15.28
CA ALA A 472 -12.85 11.48 14.22
C ALA A 472 -12.78 10.41 13.13
N GLY A 473 -11.58 9.87 12.87
CA GLY A 473 -11.39 8.83 11.85
C GLY A 473 -11.80 7.42 12.27
N MET A 474 -12.20 7.24 13.54
CA MET A 474 -12.67 5.95 14.06
C MET A 474 -14.16 5.68 13.79
N SER A 475 -14.79 6.42 12.90
CA SER A 475 -16.20 6.23 12.55
C SER A 475 -16.38 5.94 11.06
N ASP A 476 -17.42 5.16 10.79
CA ASP A 476 -17.94 4.93 9.45
C ASP A 476 -18.88 6.06 8.97
N LEU A 477 -18.74 7.29 9.54
CA LEU A 477 -19.56 8.45 9.18
C LEU A 477 -18.83 9.44 8.30
N TYR A 478 -17.50 9.56 8.48
CA TYR A 478 -16.70 10.61 7.86
C TYR A 478 -15.36 10.15 7.35
N VAL A 479 -14.94 10.75 6.25
CA VAL A 479 -13.54 10.74 5.79
C VAL A 479 -12.80 11.92 6.40
N VAL A 480 -11.65 11.66 7.04
CA VAL A 480 -10.81 12.69 7.64
C VAL A 480 -9.81 13.22 6.62
N LYS A 481 -9.83 14.51 6.35
CA LYS A 481 -8.86 15.19 5.47
C LYS A 481 -8.06 16.22 6.27
N SER A 482 -6.73 16.01 6.36
CA SER A 482 -5.80 16.99 6.93
C SER A 482 -5.44 18.05 5.88
N GLU A 483 -5.18 19.29 6.31
CA GLU A 483 -4.77 20.38 5.43
C GLU A 483 -5.65 20.46 4.18
N TYR A 484 -6.98 20.48 4.40
CA TYR A 484 -7.94 20.46 3.30
C TYR A 484 -7.82 21.74 2.48
N GLU A 485 -7.39 21.62 1.22
CA GLU A 485 -7.13 22.76 0.35
C GLU A 485 -8.42 23.31 -0.24
N VAL A 486 -8.66 24.61 0.00
CA VAL A 486 -9.77 25.36 -0.59
C VAL A 486 -9.25 26.66 -1.19
N GLN A 487 -9.30 26.81 -2.52
CA GLN A 487 -8.83 28.00 -3.24
C GLN A 487 -7.39 28.43 -2.85
N LYS A 488 -6.45 27.47 -2.78
CA LYS A 488 -5.05 27.69 -2.38
C LYS A 488 -4.86 28.11 -0.91
N LYS A 489 -5.83 27.86 -0.07
CA LYS A 489 -5.74 27.99 1.41
C LYS A 489 -6.01 26.63 2.02
N TYR A 490 -5.51 26.43 3.21
CA TYR A 490 -5.62 25.17 3.92
C TYR A 490 -6.44 25.35 5.20
N ILE A 491 -7.45 24.51 5.37
CA ILE A 491 -8.19 24.33 6.61
C ILE A 491 -7.43 23.30 7.44
N ASP A 492 -7.35 23.45 8.77
CA ASP A 492 -6.59 22.53 9.61
C ASP A 492 -6.99 21.08 9.35
N PHE A 493 -8.28 20.78 9.39
CA PHE A 493 -8.82 19.52 8.89
C PHE A 493 -10.32 19.60 8.61
N ALA A 494 -10.80 18.68 7.77
CA ALA A 494 -12.21 18.53 7.44
C ALA A 494 -12.65 17.06 7.60
N LEU A 495 -13.92 16.89 7.94
CA LEU A 495 -14.63 15.62 7.95
C LEU A 495 -15.66 15.65 6.84
N LEU A 496 -15.46 14.87 5.81
CA LEU A 496 -16.37 14.74 4.68
C LEU A 496 -17.31 13.56 4.92
N PRO A 497 -18.65 13.72 4.78
CA PRO A 497 -19.56 12.60 4.91
C PRO A 497 -19.18 11.45 3.97
N LEU A 498 -19.34 10.22 4.44
CA LEU A 498 -19.27 9.06 3.57
C LEU A 498 -20.48 9.03 2.64
N GLU A 499 -20.35 8.42 1.47
CA GLU A 499 -21.44 8.35 0.48
C GLU A 499 -22.68 7.62 0.97
N ASN A 500 -22.54 6.69 1.91
CA ASN A 500 -23.67 6.04 2.57
C ASN A 500 -24.35 6.91 3.64
N THR A 501 -23.83 8.12 3.90
CA THR A 501 -24.37 9.10 4.86
C THR A 501 -24.54 10.50 4.24
N PRO A 502 -25.18 10.64 3.06
CA PRO A 502 -25.25 11.90 2.32
C PRO A 502 -26.10 12.99 3.01
N GLU A 503 -26.86 12.63 4.04
CA GLU A 503 -27.63 13.57 4.85
C GLU A 503 -26.76 14.35 5.84
N LEU A 504 -25.54 13.90 6.13
CA LEU A 504 -24.64 14.54 7.08
C LEU A 504 -24.01 15.81 6.49
N ASN A 505 -23.61 16.71 7.39
CA ASN A 505 -22.89 17.92 7.01
C ASN A 505 -21.40 17.64 6.92
N THR A 506 -20.73 18.25 5.94
CA THR A 506 -19.27 18.43 5.99
C THR A 506 -18.91 19.22 7.23
N GLN A 507 -17.98 18.73 8.04
CA GLN A 507 -17.51 19.39 9.26
C GLN A 507 -16.12 19.96 8.99
N ILE A 508 -15.92 21.26 9.19
CA ILE A 508 -14.60 21.90 9.07
C ILE A 508 -14.16 22.48 10.41
N PHE A 509 -12.87 22.36 10.68
CA PHE A 509 -12.30 22.73 11.96
C PHE A 509 -11.11 23.66 11.78
N GLU A 510 -11.11 24.74 12.56
CA GLU A 510 -9.97 25.63 12.75
C GLU A 510 -9.62 25.65 14.23
N LEU A 511 -8.40 25.24 14.53
CA LEU A 511 -7.91 25.08 15.89
C LEU A 511 -6.96 26.21 16.28
N LYS A 512 -7.00 26.61 17.55
CA LYS A 512 -6.00 27.49 18.12
C LYS A 512 -5.58 26.96 19.49
N TYR A 513 -4.30 27.10 19.78
CA TYR A 513 -3.71 26.60 21.00
C TYR A 513 -3.00 27.70 21.77
N LEU A 514 -3.22 27.75 23.10
CA LEU A 514 -2.54 28.62 24.04
C LEU A 514 -1.86 27.76 25.11
N LYS A 515 -0.60 28.05 25.39
CA LYS A 515 0.13 27.37 26.48
C LYS A 515 -0.44 27.78 27.83
N LYS A 516 -0.50 26.86 28.78
CA LYS A 516 -1.01 27.16 30.13
C LYS A 516 -0.27 28.32 30.82
N LYS A 517 1.04 28.50 30.55
CA LYS A 517 1.82 29.63 31.01
C LYS A 517 1.42 30.99 30.41
N GLU A 518 0.81 31.00 29.23
CA GLU A 518 0.31 32.21 28.56
C GLU A 518 -1.04 32.64 29.13
N VAL A 519 -1.81 31.65 29.63
CA VAL A 519 -3.13 31.83 30.23
C VAL A 519 -3.17 31.00 31.52
N PRO A 520 -2.51 31.47 32.61
CA PRO A 520 -2.45 30.73 33.89
C PRO A 520 -3.82 30.53 34.52
N ASP A 521 -4.70 31.52 34.37
CA ASP A 521 -6.10 31.49 34.81
C ASP A 521 -7.01 31.84 33.64
N PRO A 522 -7.61 30.83 33.00
CA PRO A 522 -8.54 31.00 31.87
C PRO A 522 -9.81 31.77 32.26
N THR A 523 -10.18 31.82 33.52
CA THR A 523 -11.39 32.50 34.02
C THR A 523 -11.19 33.99 34.26
N SER A 524 -9.94 34.45 34.37
CA SER A 524 -9.60 35.86 34.55
C SER A 524 -9.95 36.71 33.32
N GLU A 525 -10.20 38.01 33.53
CA GLU A 525 -10.48 38.96 32.43
C GLU A 525 -9.35 38.95 31.38
N ALA A 526 -8.10 38.92 31.80
CA ALA A 526 -6.94 38.86 30.92
C ALA A 526 -6.88 37.52 30.17
N GLY A 527 -7.22 36.40 30.83
CA GLY A 527 -7.29 35.08 30.21
C GLY A 527 -8.41 35.01 29.17
N GLN A 528 -9.60 35.45 29.52
CA GLN A 528 -10.74 35.51 28.60
C GLN A 528 -10.47 36.40 27.39
N LYS A 529 -9.78 37.53 27.57
CA LYS A 529 -9.37 38.39 26.47
C LYS A 529 -8.51 37.64 25.44
N LYS A 530 -7.45 36.94 25.88
CA LYS A 530 -6.56 36.17 25.00
C LYS A 530 -7.28 35.03 24.30
N ILE A 531 -8.16 34.30 25.01
CA ILE A 531 -8.97 33.23 24.44
C ILE A 531 -9.86 33.80 23.35
N ASN A 532 -10.53 34.93 23.59
CA ASN A 532 -11.41 35.57 22.61
C ASN A 532 -10.64 36.13 21.41
N GLU A 533 -9.42 36.63 21.58
CA GLU A 533 -8.54 37.07 20.49
C GLU A 533 -8.21 35.88 19.58
N LYS A 534 -7.84 34.73 20.15
CA LYS A 534 -7.56 33.50 19.35
C LYS A 534 -8.81 32.91 18.71
N LEU A 535 -9.94 32.98 19.37
CA LEU A 535 -11.20 32.55 18.77
C LEU A 535 -11.58 33.43 17.58
N ALA A 536 -11.45 34.76 17.69
CA ALA A 536 -11.71 35.66 16.58
C ALA A 536 -10.75 35.45 15.39
N GLU A 537 -9.50 35.04 15.66
CA GLU A 537 -8.53 34.65 14.64
C GLU A 537 -9.06 33.42 13.88
N ALA A 538 -9.47 32.34 14.58
CA ALA A 538 -10.02 31.13 13.99
C ALA A 538 -11.29 31.40 13.18
N GLU A 539 -12.24 32.14 13.77
CA GLU A 539 -13.47 32.55 13.05
C GLU A 539 -13.15 33.36 11.79
N GLY A 540 -12.16 34.26 11.85
CA GLY A 540 -11.74 35.05 10.70
C GLY A 540 -11.11 34.21 9.59
N GLN A 541 -10.41 33.12 9.94
CA GLN A 541 -9.88 32.14 8.98
C GLN A 541 -11.03 31.36 8.34
N ILE A 542 -11.93 30.78 9.14
CA ILE A 542 -13.11 30.07 8.64
C ILE A 542 -13.92 30.92 7.67
N ARG A 543 -14.24 32.17 7.99
CA ARG A 543 -15.01 33.07 7.12
C ARG A 543 -14.36 33.31 5.75
N LYS A 544 -13.02 33.24 5.68
CA LYS A 544 -12.27 33.33 4.41
C LYS A 544 -12.40 32.07 3.56
N TYR A 545 -12.59 30.90 4.18
CA TYR A 545 -12.74 29.64 3.48
C TYR A 545 -14.17 29.40 3.01
N ILE A 546 -15.15 29.71 3.85
CA ILE A 546 -16.59 29.49 3.57
C ILE A 546 -17.08 30.31 2.36
N SER A 547 -16.42 31.44 2.04
CA SER A 547 -16.76 32.22 0.84
C SER A 547 -16.43 31.50 -0.48
N ALA A 548 -15.79 30.33 -0.45
CA ALA A 548 -15.50 29.52 -1.62
C ALA A 548 -16.75 28.80 -2.13
N ARG A 549 -16.92 28.76 -3.47
CA ARG A 549 -18.09 28.14 -4.12
C ARG A 549 -18.33 26.67 -3.76
N GLU A 550 -17.29 25.94 -3.36
CA GLU A 550 -17.34 24.53 -2.97
C GLU A 550 -18.23 24.31 -1.75
N PHE A 551 -18.11 25.17 -0.72
CA PHE A 551 -18.92 25.06 0.50
C PHE A 551 -20.34 25.63 0.39
N LEU A 552 -20.64 26.44 -0.64
CA LEU A 552 -21.98 26.97 -0.85
C LEU A 552 -22.95 25.95 -1.43
N ARG A 553 -22.46 24.79 -1.90
CA ARG A 553 -23.26 23.71 -2.50
C ARG A 553 -23.53 22.57 -1.54
N GLU A 554 -22.73 22.42 -0.50
CA GLU A 554 -22.81 21.34 0.46
C GLU A 554 -23.26 21.85 1.82
N LYS A 555 -24.00 21.03 2.53
CA LYS A 555 -24.32 21.31 3.94
C LYS A 555 -23.01 21.28 4.73
N THR A 556 -22.55 22.43 5.22
CA THR A 556 -21.29 22.55 5.95
C THR A 556 -21.52 23.13 7.33
N THR A 557 -20.88 22.55 8.33
CA THR A 557 -20.76 23.06 9.70
C THR A 557 -19.31 23.43 9.97
N ALA A 558 -19.07 24.60 10.55
CA ALA A 558 -17.71 25.09 10.78
C ALA A 558 -17.45 25.35 12.27
N TRP A 559 -16.30 24.88 12.77
CA TRP A 559 -15.94 24.93 14.17
C TRP A 559 -14.65 25.72 14.38
N ALA A 560 -14.77 26.81 15.20
CA ALA A 560 -13.61 27.51 15.77
C ALA A 560 -13.40 27.03 17.19
N ILE A 561 -12.22 26.44 17.48
CA ILE A 561 -11.93 25.82 18.78
C ILE A 561 -10.61 26.36 19.32
N VAL A 562 -10.62 26.71 20.63
CA VAL A 562 -9.43 27.20 21.34
C VAL A 562 -9.15 26.28 22.53
N PHE A 563 -7.95 25.71 22.54
CA PHE A 563 -7.42 24.96 23.70
C PHE A 563 -6.46 25.80 24.50
N VAL A 564 -6.48 25.62 25.82
CA VAL A 564 -5.53 26.19 26.78
C VAL A 564 -4.90 25.04 27.59
N GLY A 565 -3.64 24.73 27.30
CA GLY A 565 -3.02 23.55 27.92
C GLY A 565 -3.74 22.27 27.47
N THR A 566 -4.32 21.53 28.43
CA THR A 566 -5.04 20.27 28.14
C THR A 566 -6.55 20.45 28.03
N GLU A 567 -7.09 21.65 28.20
CA GLU A 567 -8.53 21.91 28.30
C GLU A 567 -9.04 22.69 27.08
N CYS A 568 -10.22 22.34 26.58
CA CYS A 568 -10.93 23.10 25.57
C CYS A 568 -11.59 24.34 26.20
N ALA A 569 -10.93 25.48 26.06
CA ALA A 569 -11.39 26.72 26.69
C ALA A 569 -12.62 27.32 25.98
N LYS A 570 -12.73 27.12 24.67
CA LYS A 570 -13.87 27.64 23.89
C LYS A 570 -14.06 26.89 22.56
N ARG A 571 -15.31 26.70 22.23
CA ARG A 571 -15.76 26.13 20.95
C ARG A 571 -16.97 26.89 20.44
N VAL A 572 -16.95 27.25 19.16
CA VAL A 572 -18.02 28.03 18.52
C VAL A 572 -18.33 27.46 17.15
N ASN A 573 -19.60 27.23 16.91
CA ASN A 573 -20.11 26.97 15.56
C ASN A 573 -20.17 28.30 14.81
N VAL A 574 -19.40 28.41 13.74
CA VAL A 574 -19.36 29.61 12.89
C VAL A 574 -20.41 29.45 11.79
N PRO A 575 -21.43 30.35 11.71
CA PRO A 575 -22.45 30.24 10.69
C PRO A 575 -21.83 30.24 9.28
N VAL A 576 -22.19 29.23 8.50
CA VAL A 576 -21.92 29.13 7.06
C VAL A 576 -23.14 29.75 6.39
N GLY A 577 -23.01 30.97 5.84
CA GLY A 577 -24.10 31.84 5.37
C GLY A 577 -24.93 31.28 4.22
#